data_c1abc461cd58095ab409b0061904ccde
#
_entry.id   c1abc461cd58095ab409b0061904ccde
#
_cell.length_a   1.000
_cell.length_b   1.000
_cell.length_c   1.000
_cell.angle_alpha   90.00
_cell.angle_beta   90.00
_cell.angle_gamma   90.00
#
_symmetry.space_group_name_H-M   'P 1'
#
loop_
_entity.id
_entity.type
_entity.pdbx_description
1 polymer ?
#
loop_
_entity_poly.entity_id
_entity_poly.type
_entity_poly.pdbx_seq_one_letter_code
_entity_poly.pdbx_strand_id
1 'polypeptide(L)'
;FAHHHGYIHLEDETVIKRITSFNPDYIFVGMGFPKQEQWIQKHKDKFKHTVMMGVGGSFEVFSGSKKRAPQIFRKLNIEWVYRVLIDWKRIGRMISIPKFMLKVAIQKYKMKSK
;
A
#
# COMPACT_ATOMS: atom_id res chain seq x y z
N PHE A 1 -1.32 16.72 15.58
CA PHE A 1 -1.46 15.37 15.00
C PHE A 1 -1.05 14.31 16.01
N ALA A 2 -1.57 13.08 15.86
CA ALA A 2 -1.16 11.94 16.66
C ALA A 2 -0.60 10.84 15.75
N HIS A 3 0.27 9.98 16.25
CA HIS A 3 0.82 8.86 15.49
C HIS A 3 0.88 7.58 16.34
N HIS A 4 0.93 6.45 15.63
CA HIS A 4 1.10 5.12 16.19
C HIS A 4 1.98 4.27 15.26
N HIS A 5 2.78 3.35 15.82
CA HIS A 5 3.77 2.57 15.05
C HIS A 5 3.19 1.59 14.00
N GLY A 6 1.91 1.35 13.96
CA GLY A 6 1.27 0.49 12.94
C GLY A 6 1.51 -1.02 13.08
N TYR A 7 2.36 -1.49 13.99
CA TYR A 7 2.51 -2.92 14.30
C TYR A 7 1.43 -3.35 15.29
N ILE A 8 0.19 -3.39 14.81
CA ILE A 8 -1.00 -3.69 15.60
C ILE A 8 -1.75 -4.87 14.99
N HIS A 9 -2.57 -5.53 15.81
CA HIS A 9 -3.57 -6.44 15.31
C HIS A 9 -4.73 -5.67 14.66
N LEU A 10 -5.42 -6.30 13.70
CA LEU A 10 -6.56 -5.66 12.99
C LEU A 10 -7.72 -5.30 13.93
N GLU A 11 -7.74 -5.90 15.13
CA GLU A 11 -8.81 -5.77 16.14
C GLU A 11 -8.35 -5.04 17.40
N ASP A 12 -7.24 -4.32 17.35
CA ASP A 12 -6.72 -3.61 18.51
C ASP A 12 -7.64 -2.46 18.92
N GLU A 13 -8.53 -2.75 19.86
CA GLU A 13 -9.50 -1.78 20.36
C GLU A 13 -8.86 -0.58 21.07
N THR A 14 -7.68 -0.77 21.65
CA THR A 14 -6.98 0.32 22.34
C THR A 14 -6.62 1.43 21.37
N VAL A 15 -6.10 1.04 20.19
CA VAL A 15 -5.76 1.98 19.12
C VAL A 15 -7.02 2.65 18.58
N ILE A 16 -8.10 1.88 18.36
CA ILE A 16 -9.38 2.42 17.89
C ILE A 16 -9.94 3.46 18.87
N LYS A 17 -9.99 3.14 20.16
CA LYS A 17 -10.45 4.08 21.20
C LYS A 17 -9.62 5.37 21.22
N ARG A 18 -8.28 5.25 21.10
CA ARG A 18 -7.39 6.40 21.06
C ARG A 18 -7.63 7.28 19.82
N ILE A 19 -7.83 6.67 18.65
CA ILE A 19 -8.15 7.41 17.42
C ILE A 19 -9.50 8.09 17.56
N THR A 20 -10.51 7.38 18.06
CA THR A 20 -11.87 7.94 18.26
C THR A 20 -11.85 9.13 19.21
N SER A 21 -11.11 9.04 20.33
CA SER A 21 -11.01 10.15 21.28
C SER A 21 -10.28 11.37 20.72
N PHE A 22 -9.36 11.15 19.78
CA PHE A 22 -8.66 12.22 19.07
C PHE A 22 -9.53 12.89 17.99
N ASN A 23 -10.56 12.18 17.49
CA ASN A 23 -11.52 12.64 16.46
C ASN A 23 -10.86 13.29 15.25
N PRO A 24 -10.01 12.59 14.47
CA PRO A 24 -9.26 13.16 13.36
C PRO A 24 -10.12 13.34 12.12
N ASP A 25 -9.84 14.37 11.32
CA ASP A 25 -10.40 14.54 9.98
C ASP A 25 -9.77 13.58 8.97
N TYR A 26 -8.49 13.21 9.18
CA TYR A 26 -7.71 12.35 8.30
C TYR A 26 -6.96 11.27 9.06
N ILE A 27 -7.04 10.03 8.55
CA ILE A 27 -6.24 8.89 9.05
C ILE A 27 -5.40 8.34 7.90
N PHE A 28 -4.08 8.40 8.05
CA PHE A 28 -3.14 7.78 7.12
C PHE A 28 -2.69 6.42 7.66
N VAL A 29 -3.01 5.35 6.92
CA VAL A 29 -2.73 3.97 7.34
C VAL A 29 -1.55 3.42 6.57
N GLY A 30 -0.42 3.19 7.25
CA GLY A 30 0.84 2.74 6.69
C GLY A 30 1.22 1.29 7.05
N MET A 31 0.27 0.36 7.11
CA MET A 31 0.49 -1.03 7.54
C MET A 31 0.96 -1.96 6.40
N GLY A 32 0.97 -1.46 5.17
CA GLY A 32 1.27 -2.24 3.96
C GLY A 32 0.08 -3.08 3.49
N PHE A 33 0.15 -3.46 2.20
CA PHE A 33 -0.86 -4.32 1.57
C PHE A 33 -0.72 -5.78 2.05
N PRO A 34 -1.82 -6.53 2.32
CA PRO A 34 -3.24 -6.11 2.29
C PRO A 34 -3.77 -5.60 3.64
N LYS A 35 -2.94 -5.52 4.68
CA LYS A 35 -3.40 -5.23 6.05
C LYS A 35 -4.06 -3.87 6.19
N GLN A 36 -3.51 -2.84 5.53
CA GLN A 36 -4.07 -1.48 5.62
C GLN A 36 -5.48 -1.40 5.02
N GLU A 37 -5.73 -2.06 3.89
CA GLU A 37 -7.05 -2.11 3.26
C GLU A 37 -8.05 -2.87 4.14
N GLN A 38 -7.63 -3.99 4.71
CA GLN A 38 -8.45 -4.78 5.64
C GLN A 38 -8.80 -3.97 6.90
N TRP A 39 -7.83 -3.24 7.45
CA TRP A 39 -8.04 -2.41 8.63
C TRP A 39 -9.01 -1.26 8.32
N ILE A 40 -8.82 -0.56 7.21
CA ILE A 40 -9.72 0.52 6.75
C ILE A 40 -11.13 -0.03 6.54
N GLN A 41 -11.28 -1.13 5.79
CA GLN A 41 -12.59 -1.72 5.52
C GLN A 41 -13.32 -2.14 6.79
N LYS A 42 -12.58 -2.69 7.76
CA LYS A 42 -13.16 -3.15 9.03
C LYS A 42 -13.64 -2.01 9.92
N HIS A 43 -12.96 -0.87 9.88
CA HIS A 43 -13.20 0.22 10.82
C HIS A 43 -13.85 1.47 10.20
N LYS A 44 -14.10 1.50 8.89
CA LYS A 44 -14.70 2.65 8.20
C LYS A 44 -15.99 3.15 8.83
N ASP A 45 -16.83 2.24 9.33
CA ASP A 45 -18.12 2.60 9.93
C ASP A 45 -17.99 3.28 11.30
N LYS A 46 -16.86 3.08 11.99
CA LYS A 46 -16.54 3.76 13.26
C LYS A 46 -16.06 5.20 13.04
N PHE A 47 -15.59 5.54 11.83
CA PHE A 47 -14.96 6.82 11.48
C PHE A 47 -15.70 7.51 10.32
N LYS A 48 -17.01 7.68 10.45
CA LYS A 48 -17.89 8.17 9.37
C LYS A 48 -17.55 9.57 8.84
N HIS A 49 -16.93 10.41 9.67
CA HIS A 49 -16.55 11.78 9.30
C HIS A 49 -15.05 11.93 9.02
N THR A 50 -14.31 10.83 8.99
CA THR A 50 -12.86 10.81 8.82
C THR A 50 -12.49 10.27 7.44
N VAL A 51 -11.61 10.97 6.73
CA VAL A 51 -11.03 10.47 5.48
C VAL A 51 -9.90 9.50 5.83
N MET A 52 -10.03 8.25 5.38
CA MET A 52 -9.03 7.21 5.63
C MET A 52 -8.28 6.88 4.35
N MET A 53 -6.95 6.88 4.40
CA MET A 53 -6.10 6.64 3.25
C MET A 53 -4.99 5.63 3.56
N GLY A 54 -4.92 4.56 2.78
CA GLY A 54 -3.78 3.63 2.80
C GLY A 54 -2.58 4.26 2.07
N VAL A 55 -1.49 4.49 2.80
CA VAL A 55 -0.28 5.15 2.26
C VAL A 55 0.91 4.20 2.12
N GLY A 56 0.78 2.97 2.63
CA GLY A 56 1.81 1.94 2.51
C GLY A 56 3.18 2.43 2.98
N GLY A 57 4.20 2.19 2.16
CA GLY A 57 5.57 2.60 2.45
C GLY A 57 5.89 4.07 2.12
N SER A 58 4.91 4.92 1.83
CA SER A 58 5.16 6.33 1.47
C SER A 58 5.81 7.09 2.62
N PHE A 59 5.43 6.83 3.85
CA PHE A 59 6.04 7.45 5.03
C PHE A 59 7.54 7.13 5.16
N GLU A 60 7.97 5.93 4.78
CA GLU A 60 9.38 5.54 4.81
C GLU A 60 10.22 6.37 3.80
N VAL A 61 9.59 6.77 2.70
CA VAL A 61 10.23 7.63 1.69
C VAL A 61 10.24 9.09 2.14
N PHE A 62 9.13 9.59 2.70
CA PHE A 62 9.03 10.97 3.17
C PHE A 62 9.92 11.23 4.39
N SER A 63 10.05 10.26 5.30
CA SER A 63 10.92 10.36 6.46
C SER A 63 12.42 10.22 6.11
N GLY A 64 12.75 9.90 4.86
CA GLY A 64 14.13 9.63 4.44
C GLY A 64 14.68 8.27 4.89
N SER A 65 13.89 7.45 5.59
CA SER A 65 14.30 6.11 6.07
C SER A 65 14.60 5.17 4.90
N LYS A 66 13.92 5.35 3.76
CA LYS A 66 14.21 4.65 2.52
C LYS A 66 14.59 5.64 1.41
N LYS A 67 15.76 5.45 0.84
CA LYS A 67 16.20 6.23 -0.32
C LYS A 67 15.29 5.97 -1.51
N ARG A 68 14.91 7.03 -2.21
CA ARG A 68 14.25 6.92 -3.52
C ARG A 68 15.20 6.30 -4.53
N ALA A 69 14.63 5.65 -5.53
CA ALA A 69 15.40 5.14 -6.66
C ALA A 69 16.20 6.28 -7.34
N PRO A 70 17.41 6.00 -7.85
CA PRO A 70 18.19 6.94 -8.63
C PRO A 70 17.38 7.56 -9.77
N GLN A 71 17.73 8.78 -10.19
CA GLN A 71 16.99 9.52 -11.20
C GLN A 71 16.82 8.76 -12.52
N ILE A 72 17.80 7.93 -12.91
CA ILE A 72 17.76 7.12 -14.13
C ILE A 72 16.56 6.14 -14.07
N PHE A 73 16.40 5.41 -12.98
CA PHE A 73 15.28 4.47 -12.81
C PHE A 73 13.93 5.18 -12.79
N ARG A 74 13.88 6.41 -12.28
CA ARG A 74 12.67 7.24 -12.23
C ARG A 74 12.30 7.78 -13.62
N LYS A 75 13.27 8.26 -14.38
CA LYS A 75 13.07 8.76 -15.77
C LYS A 75 12.60 7.67 -16.72
N LEU A 76 13.05 6.44 -16.52
CA LEU A 76 12.67 5.28 -17.32
C LEU A 76 11.38 4.59 -16.83
N ASN A 77 10.70 5.12 -15.80
CA ASN A 77 9.53 4.51 -15.16
C ASN A 77 9.76 3.06 -14.66
N ILE A 78 11.03 2.70 -14.37
CA ILE A 78 11.42 1.38 -13.85
C ILE A 78 11.86 1.45 -12.37
N GLU A 79 11.34 2.42 -11.62
CA GLU A 79 11.57 2.53 -10.16
C GLU A 79 11.20 1.24 -9.44
N TRP A 80 10.18 0.53 -9.91
CA TRP A 80 9.76 -0.74 -9.37
C TRP A 80 10.84 -1.84 -9.46
N VAL A 81 11.63 -1.87 -10.55
CA VAL A 81 12.78 -2.79 -10.70
C VAL A 81 13.82 -2.53 -9.62
N TYR A 82 14.18 -1.27 -9.41
CA TYR A 82 15.10 -0.87 -8.36
C TYR A 82 14.64 -1.31 -6.97
N ARG A 83 13.34 -1.15 -6.67
CA ARG A 83 12.75 -1.58 -5.39
C ARG A 83 12.80 -3.10 -5.19
N VAL A 84 12.73 -3.86 -6.27
CA VAL A 84 12.85 -5.33 -6.23
C VAL A 84 14.28 -5.77 -6.01
N LEU A 85 15.23 -5.13 -6.67
CA LEU A 85 16.65 -5.42 -6.51
C LEU A 85 17.13 -5.20 -5.07
N ILE A 86 16.54 -4.21 -4.37
CA ILE A 86 16.88 -3.93 -2.97
C ILE A 86 16.12 -4.82 -1.99
N ASP A 87 14.88 -5.19 -2.30
CA ASP A 87 14.00 -5.92 -1.39
C ASP A 87 13.48 -7.22 -2.05
N TRP A 88 14.29 -8.26 -1.98
CA TRP A 88 14.01 -9.59 -2.55
C TRP A 88 12.70 -10.20 -2.06
N LYS A 89 12.22 -9.83 -0.87
CA LYS A 89 10.92 -10.27 -0.36
C LYS A 89 9.73 -9.79 -1.21
N ARG A 90 9.95 -8.82 -2.09
CA ARG A 90 8.94 -8.29 -3.02
C ARG A 90 8.82 -9.09 -4.32
N ILE A 91 9.79 -9.95 -4.65
CA ILE A 91 9.79 -10.76 -5.89
C ILE A 91 8.51 -11.57 -6.02
N GLY A 92 8.05 -12.21 -4.94
CA GLY A 92 6.82 -13.01 -4.95
C GLY A 92 5.57 -12.24 -5.42
N ARG A 93 5.49 -10.94 -5.10
CA ARG A 93 4.39 -10.06 -5.58
C ARG A 93 4.55 -9.65 -7.03
N MET A 94 5.77 -9.64 -7.53
CA MET A 94 6.06 -9.21 -8.91
C MET A 94 5.81 -10.28 -9.94
N ILE A 95 5.82 -11.55 -9.57
CA ILE A 95 5.43 -12.66 -10.44
C ILE A 95 3.98 -12.50 -10.94
N SER A 96 3.14 -11.75 -10.22
CA SER A 96 1.78 -11.43 -10.68
C SER A 96 1.76 -10.49 -11.90
N ILE A 97 2.77 -9.63 -12.09
CA ILE A 97 2.82 -8.71 -13.24
C ILE A 97 2.97 -9.45 -14.57
N PRO A 98 4.01 -10.31 -14.76
CA PRO A 98 4.12 -11.08 -16.00
C PRO A 98 2.94 -12.04 -16.19
N LYS A 99 2.39 -12.63 -15.13
CA LYS A 99 1.16 -13.44 -15.22
C LYS A 99 -0.04 -12.61 -15.70
N PHE A 100 -0.19 -11.40 -15.22
CA PHE A 100 -1.25 -10.49 -15.68
C PHE A 100 -1.05 -10.12 -17.16
N MET A 101 0.16 -9.73 -17.56
CA MET A 101 0.50 -9.40 -18.94
C MET A 101 0.18 -10.57 -19.89
N LEU A 102 0.56 -11.79 -19.50
CA LEU A 102 0.28 -12.99 -20.27
C LEU A 102 -1.23 -13.23 -20.41
N LYS A 103 -2.01 -13.08 -19.33
CA LYS A 103 -3.47 -13.21 -19.36
C LYS A 103 -4.12 -12.19 -20.26
N VAL A 104 -3.68 -10.93 -20.21
CA VAL A 104 -4.18 -9.86 -21.10
C VAL A 104 -3.86 -10.16 -22.57
N ALA A 105 -2.65 -10.62 -22.88
CA ALA A 105 -2.27 -11.01 -24.22
C ALA A 105 -3.14 -12.16 -24.77
N ILE A 106 -3.35 -13.20 -23.97
CA ILE A 106 -4.21 -14.36 -24.33
C ILE A 106 -5.66 -13.89 -24.53
N GLN A 107 -6.18 -13.04 -23.65
CA GLN A 107 -7.54 -12.51 -23.76
C GLN A 107 -7.72 -11.70 -25.05
N LYS A 108 -6.76 -10.82 -25.37
CA LYS A 108 -6.77 -10.03 -26.61
C LYS A 108 -6.76 -10.93 -27.84
N TYR A 109 -6.00 -12.02 -27.81
CA TYR A 109 -5.95 -12.99 -28.94
C TYR A 109 -7.27 -13.71 -29.12
N LYS A 110 -7.90 -14.17 -28.02
CA LYS A 110 -9.22 -14.81 -28.05
C LYS A 110 -10.33 -13.87 -28.52
N MET A 111 -10.26 -12.59 -28.21
CA MET A 111 -11.26 -11.61 -28.69
C MET A 111 -11.13 -11.29 -30.18
N LYS A 112 -9.92 -11.42 -30.73
CA LYS A 112 -9.67 -11.17 -32.16
C LYS A 112 -10.00 -12.39 -33.04
N SER A 113 -10.17 -13.57 -32.43
CA SER A 113 -10.50 -14.84 -33.10
C SER A 113 -12.01 -15.15 -33.12
N LYS A 114 -12.85 -14.23 -32.64
CA LYS A 114 -14.32 -14.21 -32.83
C LYS A 114 -14.70 -13.08 -33.74
#